data_bb6a926b85a149ac6b69f88050c5a452
#
_entry.id   bb6a926b85a149ac6b69f88050c5a452
#
_cell.length_a   1.000
_cell.length_b   1.000
_cell.length_c   1.000
_cell.angle_alpha   90.00
_cell.angle_beta   90.00
_cell.angle_gamma   90.00
#
_symmetry.space_group_name_H-M   'P 1'
#
loop_
_entity.id
_entity.type
_entity.pdbx_description
1 polymer ?
#
loop_
_entity_poly.entity_id
_entity_poly.type
_entity_poly.pdbx_seq_one_letter_code
_entity_poly.pdbx_strand_id
1 'polypeptide(L)'
;MRQELEFLAAAKPPVDHGKPPRRARAGSQLSQERWQQILEVATRLFKQNGFAGTSMQIVSDEVGLLKGSLYYYVSSKEELLFEVLRDLHLGGVQIIEDIIFDSPDPLAQLTDYLRRLTIYAGEHRDRLRIFLRDFHFVPAAHQEKIIAERDMYEVAAFRLIEEGKAAGLIDASINSKVAAFSSLGATSVTHEWYRPDGPVPLESIGEQVAATIVSGLRTATVSKPKPKRRATAAAAPPAAPRAKTRTAKRQPA
;
A
#
# COMPACT_ATOMS: atom_id res chain seq x y z
N MET A 1 -10.48 -20.92 -7.38
CA MET A 1 -9.42 -20.11 -8.03
C MET A 1 -9.87 -19.48 -9.36
N ARG A 2 -10.23 -20.26 -10.42
CA ARG A 2 -10.74 -19.66 -11.68
C ARG A 2 -12.10 -18.96 -11.50
N GLN A 3 -13.01 -19.53 -10.70
CA GLN A 3 -14.29 -18.93 -10.34
C GLN A 3 -14.15 -17.69 -9.44
N GLU A 4 -13.15 -17.64 -8.56
CA GLU A 4 -12.85 -16.44 -7.76
C GLU A 4 -12.27 -15.32 -8.63
N LEU A 5 -11.45 -15.64 -9.62
CA LEU A 5 -10.95 -14.67 -10.61
C LEU A 5 -12.05 -14.16 -11.54
N GLU A 6 -13.00 -15.02 -11.95
CA GLU A 6 -14.17 -14.62 -12.72
C GLU A 6 -15.14 -13.79 -11.88
N PHE A 7 -15.31 -14.09 -10.60
CA PHE A 7 -16.09 -13.27 -9.66
C PHE A 7 -15.44 -11.88 -9.45
N LEU A 8 -14.12 -11.82 -9.32
CA LEU A 8 -13.36 -10.56 -9.19
C LEU A 8 -13.32 -9.76 -10.49
N ALA A 9 -13.30 -10.42 -11.66
CA ALA A 9 -13.39 -9.76 -12.96
C ALA A 9 -14.83 -9.31 -13.30
N ALA A 10 -15.84 -10.03 -12.81
CA ALA A 10 -17.25 -9.69 -12.96
C ALA A 10 -17.74 -8.67 -11.90
N ALA A 11 -17.07 -8.61 -10.76
CA ALA A 11 -17.29 -7.62 -9.72
C ALA A 11 -16.57 -6.30 -10.02
N LYS A 12 -16.76 -5.76 -11.25
CA LYS A 12 -16.62 -4.33 -11.47
C LYS A 12 -17.91 -3.71 -10.92
N PRO A 13 -17.99 -3.34 -9.61
CA PRO A 13 -19.08 -2.47 -9.21
C PRO A 13 -18.97 -1.26 -10.12
N PRO A 14 -20.06 -0.74 -10.69
CA PRO A 14 -20.00 0.55 -11.33
C PRO A 14 -19.38 1.45 -10.26
N VAL A 15 -18.20 2.01 -10.57
CA VAL A 15 -17.63 3.06 -9.72
C VAL A 15 -18.71 4.12 -9.72
N ASP A 16 -19.57 4.06 -8.71
CA ASP A 16 -20.48 5.16 -8.44
C ASP A 16 -19.54 6.27 -7.99
N HIS A 17 -19.05 7.05 -8.97
CA HIS A 17 -18.37 8.33 -8.75
C HIS A 17 -19.38 9.21 -8.00
N GLY A 18 -19.72 8.76 -6.83
CA GLY A 18 -20.86 9.11 -6.01
C GLY A 18 -21.22 10.54 -6.22
N LYS A 19 -22.41 10.68 -6.74
CA LYS A 19 -22.94 12.01 -7.10
C LYS A 19 -22.63 12.95 -5.95
N PRO A 20 -21.94 14.07 -6.23
CA PRO A 20 -21.67 15.07 -5.21
C PRO A 20 -22.96 15.43 -4.46
N PRO A 21 -22.91 15.84 -3.20
CA PRO A 21 -24.09 16.17 -2.41
C PRO A 21 -25.02 17.10 -3.19
N ARG A 22 -26.32 17.03 -2.90
CA ARG A 22 -27.42 17.61 -3.72
C ARG A 22 -27.16 19.00 -4.34
N ARG A 23 -26.30 19.81 -3.74
CA ARG A 23 -25.90 21.15 -4.25
C ARG A 23 -24.59 21.19 -5.01
N ALA A 24 -23.62 20.35 -4.70
CA ALA A 24 -22.45 20.19 -5.57
C ALA A 24 -22.86 19.60 -6.94
N ARG A 25 -24.02 18.92 -7.01
CA ARG A 25 -24.71 18.51 -8.26
C ARG A 25 -25.34 19.67 -9.04
N ALA A 26 -25.55 20.83 -8.43
CA ALA A 26 -26.17 21.98 -9.08
C ALA A 26 -25.23 22.72 -10.04
N GLY A 27 -24.11 22.13 -10.43
CA GLY A 27 -23.41 22.41 -11.69
C GLY A 27 -22.65 23.72 -11.78
N SER A 28 -22.48 24.50 -10.71
CA SER A 28 -21.60 25.67 -10.77
C SER A 28 -20.22 25.30 -10.25
N GLN A 29 -19.18 25.74 -10.95
CA GLN A 29 -17.79 25.65 -10.53
C GLN A 29 -17.61 26.16 -9.09
N LEU A 30 -18.26 27.24 -8.71
CA LEU A 30 -18.28 27.82 -7.37
C LEU A 30 -18.80 26.84 -6.29
N SER A 31 -19.75 25.96 -6.63
CA SER A 31 -20.27 24.95 -5.68
C SER A 31 -19.28 23.82 -5.45
N GLN A 32 -18.53 23.44 -6.48
CA GLN A 32 -17.48 22.41 -6.38
C GLN A 32 -16.28 22.94 -5.58
N GLU A 33 -15.83 24.15 -5.86
CA GLU A 33 -14.75 24.82 -5.12
C GLU A 33 -15.09 24.94 -3.63
N ARG A 34 -16.32 25.35 -3.32
CA ARG A 34 -16.80 25.44 -1.93
C ARG A 34 -16.85 24.08 -1.24
N TRP A 35 -17.25 23.04 -1.96
CA TRP A 35 -17.25 21.68 -1.43
C TRP A 35 -15.83 21.20 -1.11
N GLN A 36 -14.88 21.40 -2.00
CA GLN A 36 -13.47 21.06 -1.73
C GLN A 36 -12.92 21.83 -0.52
N GLN A 37 -13.24 23.12 -0.39
CA GLN A 37 -12.87 23.90 0.78
C GLN A 37 -13.44 23.31 2.08
N ILE A 38 -14.69 22.84 2.07
CA ILE A 38 -15.31 22.17 3.23
C ILE A 38 -14.53 20.92 3.59
N LEU A 39 -14.20 20.06 2.61
CA LEU A 39 -13.44 18.83 2.82
C LEU A 39 -12.02 19.08 3.35
N GLU A 40 -11.33 20.09 2.83
CA GLU A 40 -10.00 20.48 3.30
C GLU A 40 -10.01 20.95 4.75
N VAL A 41 -10.96 21.85 5.09
CA VAL A 41 -11.14 22.33 6.48
C VAL A 41 -11.51 21.17 7.40
N ALA A 42 -12.45 20.30 7.01
CA ALA A 42 -12.83 19.14 7.79
C ALA A 42 -11.63 18.19 8.01
N THR A 43 -10.83 17.92 6.97
CA THR A 43 -9.61 17.12 7.06
C THR A 43 -8.65 17.71 8.08
N ARG A 44 -8.38 19.00 8.02
CA ARG A 44 -7.50 19.69 8.97
C ARG A 44 -8.01 19.60 10.41
N LEU A 45 -9.30 19.84 10.63
CA LEU A 45 -9.91 19.80 11.96
C LEU A 45 -9.97 18.37 12.53
N PHE A 46 -10.35 17.38 11.71
CA PHE A 46 -10.33 15.98 12.15
C PHE A 46 -8.90 15.50 12.47
N LYS A 47 -7.90 15.94 11.69
CA LYS A 47 -6.49 15.65 12.00
C LYS A 47 -6.08 16.23 13.36
N GLN A 48 -6.41 17.50 13.63
CA GLN A 48 -5.95 18.23 14.82
C GLN A 48 -6.68 17.80 16.10
N ASN A 49 -8.01 17.72 16.03
CA ASN A 49 -8.87 17.55 17.20
C ASN A 49 -9.45 16.13 17.34
N GLY A 50 -9.27 15.28 16.32
CA GLY A 50 -9.98 14.01 16.17
C GLY A 50 -11.44 14.22 15.76
N PHE A 51 -12.09 13.12 15.35
CA PHE A 51 -13.50 13.15 15.00
C PHE A 51 -14.36 13.59 16.18
N ALA A 52 -14.16 12.98 17.37
CA ALA A 52 -14.95 13.30 18.56
C ALA A 52 -14.81 14.77 19.00
N GLY A 53 -13.62 15.35 18.91
CA GLY A 53 -13.32 16.74 19.31
C GLY A 53 -13.74 17.80 18.29
N THR A 54 -14.22 17.42 17.09
CA THR A 54 -14.67 18.34 16.05
C THR A 54 -16.19 18.41 16.04
N SER A 55 -16.78 19.62 15.99
CA SER A 55 -18.22 19.83 15.82
C SER A 55 -18.53 20.46 14.47
N MET A 56 -19.78 20.30 14.00
CA MET A 56 -20.26 20.98 12.79
C MET A 56 -20.22 22.50 12.91
N GLN A 57 -20.33 23.05 14.14
CA GLN A 57 -20.19 24.48 14.38
C GLN A 57 -18.74 24.93 14.09
N ILE A 58 -17.74 24.24 14.65
CA ILE A 58 -16.32 24.55 14.40
C ILE A 58 -16.00 24.50 12.91
N VAL A 59 -16.50 23.47 12.19
CA VAL A 59 -16.30 23.36 10.75
C VAL A 59 -16.93 24.54 10.00
N SER A 60 -18.19 24.92 10.33
CA SER A 60 -18.87 26.01 9.66
C SER A 60 -18.17 27.36 9.89
N ASP A 61 -17.71 27.62 11.11
CA ASP A 61 -17.01 28.85 11.47
C ASP A 61 -15.68 28.96 10.71
N GLU A 62 -14.91 27.86 10.63
CA GLU A 62 -13.63 27.81 9.90
C GLU A 62 -13.79 27.95 8.37
N VAL A 63 -14.89 27.44 7.80
CA VAL A 63 -15.20 27.60 6.36
C VAL A 63 -15.76 28.98 6.05
N GLY A 64 -16.19 29.73 7.07
CA GLY A 64 -16.91 31.01 6.90
C GLY A 64 -18.34 30.84 6.40
N LEU A 65 -19.04 29.80 6.87
CA LEU A 65 -20.42 29.49 6.55
C LEU A 65 -21.29 29.57 7.80
N LEU A 66 -22.57 29.95 7.62
CA LEU A 66 -23.58 29.70 8.65
C LEU A 66 -23.76 28.16 8.80
N LYS A 67 -23.97 27.69 10.03
CA LYS A 67 -24.18 26.26 10.32
C LYS A 67 -25.28 25.66 9.46
N GLY A 68 -26.42 26.36 9.26
CA GLY A 68 -27.48 25.91 8.36
C GLY A 68 -27.04 25.75 6.90
N SER A 69 -26.10 26.58 6.44
CA SER A 69 -25.53 26.46 5.10
C SER A 69 -24.62 25.25 4.95
N LEU A 70 -23.86 24.87 6.01
CA LEU A 70 -23.06 23.65 6.00
C LEU A 70 -23.95 22.39 5.92
N TYR A 71 -25.06 22.36 6.68
CA TYR A 71 -26.02 21.25 6.62
C TYR A 71 -26.72 21.10 5.26
N TYR A 72 -26.63 22.09 4.42
CA TYR A 72 -27.10 22.00 3.05
C TYR A 72 -26.15 21.16 2.17
N TYR A 73 -24.85 21.10 2.49
CA TYR A 73 -23.87 20.28 1.79
C TYR A 73 -23.83 18.87 2.34
N VAL A 74 -23.94 18.70 3.65
CA VAL A 74 -23.76 17.41 4.33
C VAL A 74 -24.70 17.30 5.53
N SER A 75 -25.34 16.15 5.71
CA SER A 75 -26.43 15.95 6.68
C SER A 75 -25.96 15.78 8.13
N SER A 76 -24.72 15.32 8.33
CA SER A 76 -24.18 15.05 9.67
C SER A 76 -22.64 15.11 9.66
N LYS A 77 -22.04 15.06 10.85
CA LYS A 77 -20.58 14.98 11.00
C LYS A 77 -20.03 13.64 10.50
N GLU A 78 -20.76 12.57 10.70
CA GLU A 78 -20.46 11.22 10.21
C GLU A 78 -20.47 11.15 8.67
N GLU A 79 -21.43 11.84 8.05
CA GLU A 79 -21.48 11.98 6.59
C GLU A 79 -20.30 12.82 6.08
N LEU A 80 -19.93 13.89 6.79
CA LEU A 80 -18.75 14.69 6.44
C LEU A 80 -17.47 13.87 6.54
N LEU A 81 -17.33 13.03 7.56
CA LEU A 81 -16.20 12.08 7.67
C LEU A 81 -16.18 11.11 6.50
N PHE A 82 -17.32 10.52 6.18
CA PHE A 82 -17.44 9.62 5.04
C PHE A 82 -16.96 10.29 3.74
N GLU A 83 -17.39 11.50 3.47
CA GLU A 83 -17.00 12.23 2.25
C GLU A 83 -15.50 12.57 2.21
N VAL A 84 -14.89 12.91 3.37
CA VAL A 84 -13.43 13.11 3.48
C VAL A 84 -12.67 11.82 3.15
N LEU A 85 -13.14 10.68 3.65
CA LEU A 85 -12.50 9.37 3.43
C LEU A 85 -12.76 8.83 2.03
N ARG A 86 -13.95 9.08 1.49
CA ARG A 86 -14.32 8.67 0.15
C ARG A 86 -13.50 9.37 -0.93
N ASP A 87 -13.29 10.67 -0.78
CA ASP A 87 -12.44 11.42 -1.70
C ASP A 87 -11.01 10.85 -1.77
N LEU A 88 -10.47 10.38 -0.62
CA LEU A 88 -9.22 9.64 -0.57
C LEU A 88 -9.27 8.34 -1.40
N HIS A 89 -10.32 7.53 -1.27
CA HIS A 89 -10.38 6.23 -1.95
C HIS A 89 -10.65 6.37 -3.44
N LEU A 90 -11.45 7.33 -3.86
CA LEU A 90 -11.71 7.59 -5.28
C LEU A 90 -10.44 8.00 -6.05
N GLY A 91 -9.58 8.82 -5.46
CA GLY A 91 -8.31 9.19 -6.09
C GLY A 91 -7.38 7.98 -6.30
N GLY A 92 -7.38 7.03 -5.37
CA GLY A 92 -6.62 5.80 -5.54
C GLY A 92 -7.22 4.84 -6.59
N VAL A 93 -8.55 4.77 -6.70
CA VAL A 93 -9.22 4.02 -7.78
C VAL A 93 -8.86 4.60 -9.14
N GLN A 94 -8.79 5.93 -9.28
CA GLN A 94 -8.36 6.58 -10.51
C GLN A 94 -6.95 6.14 -10.93
N ILE A 95 -6.02 5.98 -9.98
CA ILE A 95 -4.68 5.45 -10.28
C ILE A 95 -4.76 4.06 -10.93
N ILE A 96 -5.67 3.19 -10.46
CA ILE A 96 -5.87 1.85 -11.05
C ILE A 96 -6.36 1.98 -12.49
N GLU A 97 -7.33 2.84 -12.74
CA GLU A 97 -7.90 3.05 -14.07
C GLU A 97 -6.87 3.57 -15.07
N ASP A 98 -6.03 4.52 -14.65
CA ASP A 98 -4.98 5.11 -15.49
C ASP A 98 -3.90 4.09 -15.90
N ILE A 99 -3.54 3.16 -15.00
CA ILE A 99 -2.44 2.21 -15.25
C ILE A 99 -2.81 1.12 -16.24
N ILE A 100 -4.06 0.65 -16.24
CA ILE A 100 -4.52 -0.46 -17.10
C ILE A 100 -4.30 -0.15 -18.59
N PHE A 101 -4.14 1.11 -18.97
CA PHE A 101 -4.05 1.53 -20.37
C PHE A 101 -2.65 1.91 -20.84
N ASP A 102 -1.66 2.10 -19.91
CA ASP A 102 -0.39 2.74 -20.29
C ASP A 102 0.70 1.78 -20.81
N SER A 103 0.65 0.47 -20.55
CA SER A 103 1.69 -0.48 -20.98
C SER A 103 1.18 -1.92 -21.10
N PRO A 104 1.63 -2.69 -22.11
CA PRO A 104 1.34 -4.13 -22.20
C PRO A 104 2.23 -4.99 -21.26
N ASP A 105 3.25 -4.42 -20.61
CA ASP A 105 4.15 -5.15 -19.72
C ASP A 105 3.60 -5.13 -18.28
N PRO A 106 3.15 -6.29 -17.72
CA PRO A 106 2.57 -6.35 -16.39
C PRO A 106 3.54 -5.95 -15.28
N LEU A 107 4.85 -6.13 -15.48
CA LEU A 107 5.85 -5.73 -14.50
C LEU A 107 6.07 -4.22 -14.49
N ALA A 108 6.05 -3.58 -15.65
CA ALA A 108 6.09 -2.13 -15.78
C ALA A 108 4.81 -1.50 -15.17
N GLN A 109 3.64 -2.08 -15.44
CA GLN A 109 2.37 -1.67 -14.84
C GLN A 109 2.39 -1.79 -13.31
N LEU A 110 2.86 -2.92 -12.76
CA LEU A 110 2.98 -3.12 -11.32
C LEU A 110 3.94 -2.09 -10.70
N THR A 111 5.06 -1.81 -11.37
CA THR A 111 6.03 -0.83 -10.90
C THR A 111 5.41 0.56 -10.83
N ASP A 112 4.73 1.00 -11.88
CA ASP A 112 4.08 2.32 -11.93
C ASP A 112 2.92 2.41 -10.93
N TYR A 113 2.15 1.34 -10.78
CA TYR A 113 1.09 1.24 -9.78
C TYR A 113 1.61 1.47 -8.36
N LEU A 114 2.62 0.72 -7.95
CA LEU A 114 3.20 0.83 -6.61
C LEU A 114 3.86 2.20 -6.39
N ARG A 115 4.52 2.75 -7.42
CA ARG A 115 5.10 4.09 -7.38
C ARG A 115 4.03 5.15 -7.14
N ARG A 116 2.97 5.17 -7.96
CA ARG A 116 1.87 6.15 -7.83
C ARG A 116 1.13 6.02 -6.51
N LEU A 117 0.85 4.80 -6.03
CA LEU A 117 0.24 4.59 -4.71
C LEU A 117 1.11 5.08 -3.56
N THR A 118 2.43 4.89 -3.65
CA THR A 118 3.36 5.40 -2.64
C THR A 118 3.35 6.92 -2.58
N ILE A 119 3.39 7.58 -3.73
CA ILE A 119 3.28 9.04 -3.84
C ILE A 119 1.95 9.52 -3.28
N TYR A 120 0.86 8.89 -3.71
CA TYR A 120 -0.49 9.21 -3.25
C TYR A 120 -0.65 9.09 -1.73
N ALA A 121 -0.08 8.04 -1.14
CA ALA A 121 -0.09 7.86 0.32
C ALA A 121 0.67 8.97 1.05
N GLY A 122 1.76 9.45 0.49
CA GLY A 122 2.55 10.56 1.04
C GLY A 122 1.83 11.91 0.92
N GLU A 123 1.18 12.19 -0.22
CA GLU A 123 0.39 13.42 -0.45
C GLU A 123 -0.85 13.48 0.44
N HIS A 124 -1.52 12.34 0.62
CA HIS A 124 -2.79 12.25 1.36
C HIS A 124 -2.64 11.70 2.78
N ARG A 125 -1.44 11.78 3.35
CA ARG A 125 -1.10 11.24 4.67
C ARG A 125 -2.07 11.62 5.79
N ASP A 126 -2.59 12.85 5.77
CA ASP A 126 -3.50 13.32 6.81
C ASP A 126 -4.86 12.61 6.74
N ARG A 127 -5.39 12.39 5.54
CA ARG A 127 -6.63 11.63 5.32
C ARG A 127 -6.45 10.14 5.63
N LEU A 128 -5.29 9.57 5.29
CA LEU A 128 -4.95 8.17 5.66
C LEU A 128 -4.90 7.99 7.18
N ARG A 129 -4.31 8.93 7.92
CA ARG A 129 -4.31 8.90 9.39
C ARG A 129 -5.72 8.99 9.97
N ILE A 130 -6.56 9.87 9.42
CA ILE A 130 -7.97 9.99 9.83
C ILE A 130 -8.69 8.65 9.54
N PHE A 131 -8.48 8.06 8.36
CA PHE A 131 -9.05 6.76 8.01
C PHE A 131 -8.69 5.69 9.04
N LEU A 132 -7.42 5.50 9.34
CA LEU A 132 -6.95 4.46 10.27
C LEU A 132 -7.46 4.66 11.71
N ARG A 133 -7.64 5.91 12.13
CA ARG A 133 -8.08 6.24 13.49
C ARG A 133 -9.61 6.28 13.63
N ASP A 134 -10.29 6.91 12.69
CA ASP A 134 -11.67 7.37 12.85
C ASP A 134 -12.69 6.61 11.97
N PHE A 135 -12.25 5.64 11.13
CA PHE A 135 -13.12 4.90 10.21
C PHE A 135 -14.34 4.24 10.89
N HIS A 136 -14.18 3.82 12.14
CA HIS A 136 -15.26 3.19 12.90
C HIS A 136 -16.44 4.14 13.23
N PHE A 137 -16.28 5.46 13.07
CA PHE A 137 -17.38 6.43 13.19
C PHE A 137 -18.21 6.58 11.91
N VAL A 138 -17.73 6.08 10.78
CA VAL A 138 -18.47 6.09 9.52
C VAL A 138 -19.69 5.16 9.64
N PRO A 139 -20.90 5.56 9.19
CA PRO A 139 -22.09 4.69 9.20
C PRO A 139 -21.84 3.39 8.43
N ALA A 140 -22.36 2.26 8.93
CA ALA A 140 -22.10 0.91 8.40
C ALA A 140 -22.34 0.79 6.89
N ALA A 141 -23.44 1.35 6.38
CA ALA A 141 -23.73 1.34 4.93
C ALA A 141 -22.70 2.09 4.08
N HIS A 142 -21.99 3.06 4.66
CA HIS A 142 -20.92 3.80 4.01
C HIS A 142 -19.55 3.11 4.20
N GLN A 143 -19.36 2.38 5.32
CA GLN A 143 -18.17 1.53 5.50
C GLN A 143 -18.06 0.47 4.41
N GLU A 144 -19.18 -0.20 4.06
CA GLU A 144 -19.24 -1.20 2.99
C GLU A 144 -18.78 -0.65 1.65
N LYS A 145 -19.13 0.60 1.32
CA LYS A 145 -18.68 1.27 0.08
C LYS A 145 -17.17 1.49 0.07
N ILE A 146 -16.63 2.03 1.17
CA ILE A 146 -15.18 2.27 1.30
C ILE A 146 -14.39 0.95 1.24
N ILE A 147 -14.90 -0.10 1.88
CA ILE A 147 -14.28 -1.43 1.85
C ILE A 147 -14.27 -1.96 0.41
N ALA A 148 -15.39 -1.88 -0.32
CA ALA A 148 -15.47 -2.32 -1.70
C ALA A 148 -14.49 -1.56 -2.63
N GLU A 149 -14.37 -0.24 -2.46
CA GLU A 149 -13.39 0.58 -3.19
C GLU A 149 -11.96 0.16 -2.84
N ARG A 150 -11.69 -0.14 -1.56
CA ARG A 150 -10.38 -0.62 -1.09
C ARG A 150 -10.01 -1.98 -1.64
N ASP A 151 -10.97 -2.89 -1.76
CA ASP A 151 -10.75 -4.22 -2.33
C ASP A 151 -10.27 -4.14 -3.79
N MET A 152 -10.60 -3.08 -4.52
CA MET A 152 -10.10 -2.85 -5.89
C MET A 152 -8.59 -2.73 -5.95
N TYR A 153 -7.94 -2.16 -4.93
CA TYR A 153 -6.47 -2.06 -4.87
C TYR A 153 -5.83 -3.44 -4.78
N GLU A 154 -6.43 -4.31 -3.96
CA GLU A 154 -5.94 -5.67 -3.76
C GLU A 154 -6.10 -6.50 -5.04
N VAL A 155 -7.25 -6.38 -5.69
CA VAL A 155 -7.55 -7.04 -6.97
C VAL A 155 -6.58 -6.59 -8.06
N ALA A 156 -6.31 -5.29 -8.18
CA ALA A 156 -5.38 -4.76 -9.18
C ALA A 156 -3.95 -5.29 -8.95
N ALA A 157 -3.45 -5.22 -7.71
CA ALA A 157 -2.12 -5.74 -7.38
C ALA A 157 -2.01 -7.25 -7.64
N PHE A 158 -3.01 -8.03 -7.20
CA PHE A 158 -3.07 -9.47 -7.41
C PHE A 158 -3.06 -9.83 -8.88
N ARG A 159 -3.88 -9.16 -9.69
CA ARG A 159 -3.98 -9.38 -11.13
C ARG A 159 -2.63 -9.12 -11.84
N LEU A 160 -2.01 -7.98 -11.57
CA LEU A 160 -0.71 -7.63 -12.17
C LEU A 160 0.39 -8.63 -11.79
N ILE A 161 0.36 -9.15 -10.56
CA ILE A 161 1.29 -10.20 -10.13
C ILE A 161 1.03 -11.51 -10.87
N GLU A 162 -0.23 -11.94 -11.03
CA GLU A 162 -0.58 -13.16 -11.77
C GLU A 162 -0.22 -13.04 -13.26
N GLU A 163 -0.48 -11.89 -13.89
CA GLU A 163 -0.08 -11.62 -15.28
C GLU A 163 1.44 -11.63 -15.42
N GLY A 164 2.17 -11.06 -14.46
CA GLY A 164 3.64 -11.12 -14.41
C GLY A 164 4.19 -12.54 -14.27
N LYS A 165 3.53 -13.41 -13.49
CA LYS A 165 3.86 -14.84 -13.40
C LYS A 165 3.59 -15.56 -14.72
N ALA A 166 2.44 -15.32 -15.33
CA ALA A 166 2.09 -15.92 -16.62
C ALA A 166 3.09 -15.53 -17.72
N ALA A 167 3.63 -14.31 -17.65
CA ALA A 167 4.69 -13.83 -18.55
C ALA A 167 6.10 -14.34 -18.18
N GLY A 168 6.27 -15.07 -17.07
CA GLY A 168 7.59 -15.54 -16.59
C GLY A 168 8.49 -14.45 -15.99
N LEU A 169 7.95 -13.26 -15.73
CA LEU A 169 8.67 -12.11 -15.18
C LEU A 169 8.73 -12.13 -13.64
N ILE A 170 7.71 -12.72 -13.02
CA ILE A 170 7.60 -12.92 -11.57
C ILE A 170 7.79 -14.40 -11.24
N ASP A 171 8.47 -14.70 -10.13
CA ASP A 171 8.72 -16.05 -9.67
C ASP A 171 7.41 -16.80 -9.37
N ALA A 172 7.19 -17.91 -10.05
CA ALA A 172 5.97 -18.70 -9.94
C ALA A 172 5.75 -19.30 -8.53
N SER A 173 6.80 -19.42 -7.72
CA SER A 173 6.71 -19.90 -6.33
C SER A 173 6.13 -18.89 -5.34
N ILE A 174 6.09 -17.61 -5.70
CA ILE A 174 5.55 -16.55 -4.85
C ILE A 174 4.03 -16.72 -4.71
N ASN A 175 3.53 -16.63 -3.47
CA ASN A 175 2.09 -16.55 -3.24
C ASN A 175 1.60 -15.13 -3.60
N SER A 176 0.78 -15.02 -4.65
CA SER A 176 0.35 -13.73 -5.20
C SER A 176 -0.49 -12.90 -4.23
N LYS A 177 -1.30 -13.55 -3.38
CA LYS A 177 -2.07 -12.84 -2.36
C LYS A 177 -1.15 -12.22 -1.30
N VAL A 178 -0.17 -12.98 -0.81
CA VAL A 178 0.82 -12.47 0.15
C VAL A 178 1.62 -11.33 -0.48
N ALA A 179 2.06 -11.49 -1.73
CA ALA A 179 2.82 -10.46 -2.44
C ALA A 179 1.99 -9.17 -2.63
N ALA A 180 0.71 -9.27 -3.03
CA ALA A 180 -0.19 -8.13 -3.17
C ALA A 180 -0.36 -7.38 -1.85
N PHE A 181 -0.72 -8.08 -0.75
CA PHE A 181 -0.89 -7.45 0.56
C PHE A 181 0.41 -6.82 1.10
N SER A 182 1.54 -7.51 0.94
CA SER A 182 2.84 -6.97 1.37
C SER A 182 3.22 -5.72 0.59
N SER A 183 2.96 -5.71 -0.73
CA SER A 183 3.23 -4.56 -1.60
C SER A 183 2.38 -3.36 -1.22
N LEU A 184 1.06 -3.55 -1.06
CA LEU A 184 0.13 -2.49 -0.65
C LEU A 184 0.42 -1.97 0.76
N GLY A 185 0.79 -2.87 1.69
CA GLY A 185 1.24 -2.48 3.03
C GLY A 185 2.47 -1.58 3.00
N ALA A 186 3.46 -1.94 2.18
CA ALA A 186 4.68 -1.14 2.03
C ALA A 186 4.42 0.24 1.40
N THR A 187 3.50 0.34 0.43
CA THR A 187 3.13 1.65 -0.16
C THR A 187 2.36 2.52 0.83
N SER A 188 1.37 1.93 1.52
CA SER A 188 0.49 2.69 2.40
C SER A 188 1.21 3.25 3.63
N VAL A 189 2.19 2.52 4.21
CA VAL A 189 2.92 2.95 5.41
C VAL A 189 3.75 4.23 5.19
N THR A 190 3.94 4.66 3.96
CA THR A 190 4.63 5.92 3.62
C THR A 190 4.02 7.13 4.33
N HIS A 191 2.69 7.14 4.54
CA HIS A 191 2.00 8.21 5.27
C HIS A 191 2.49 8.40 6.71
N GLU A 192 3.07 7.38 7.34
CA GLU A 192 3.55 7.45 8.73
C GLU A 192 4.90 8.16 8.87
N TRP A 193 5.83 7.83 7.98
CA TRP A 193 7.22 8.28 8.12
C TRP A 193 7.62 9.38 7.15
N TYR A 194 6.92 9.57 6.03
CA TYR A 194 7.24 10.64 5.09
C TYR A 194 7.03 12.02 5.71
N ARG A 195 8.01 12.90 5.45
CA ARG A 195 7.97 14.31 5.85
C ARG A 195 8.25 15.19 4.63
N PRO A 196 7.35 16.17 4.32
CA PRO A 196 7.50 17.05 3.16
C PRO A 196 8.75 17.92 3.18
N ASP A 197 9.24 18.24 4.38
CA ASP A 197 10.45 19.00 4.66
C ASP A 197 11.69 18.09 4.81
N GLY A 198 11.55 16.79 4.56
CA GLY A 198 12.62 15.81 4.64
C GLY A 198 13.58 15.89 3.44
N PRO A 199 14.76 15.23 3.55
CA PRO A 199 15.81 15.31 2.53
C PRO A 199 15.51 14.53 1.26
N VAL A 200 14.50 13.63 1.26
CA VAL A 200 14.20 12.75 0.11
C VAL A 200 12.86 13.18 -0.50
N PRO A 201 12.83 13.58 -1.78
CA PRO A 201 11.60 13.90 -2.49
C PRO A 201 10.64 12.71 -2.54
N LEU A 202 9.33 13.00 -2.50
CA LEU A 202 8.29 11.97 -2.48
C LEU A 202 8.31 11.08 -3.73
N GLU A 203 8.58 11.66 -4.88
CA GLU A 203 8.75 10.97 -6.16
C GLU A 203 9.86 9.92 -6.08
N SER A 204 11.01 10.31 -5.52
CA SER A 204 12.14 9.39 -5.34
C SER A 204 11.83 8.27 -4.34
N ILE A 205 11.02 8.55 -3.32
CA ILE A 205 10.51 7.53 -2.39
C ILE A 205 9.62 6.55 -3.15
N GLY A 206 8.69 7.03 -3.96
CA GLY A 206 7.81 6.21 -4.78
C GLY A 206 8.58 5.28 -5.71
N GLU A 207 9.59 5.80 -6.41
CA GLU A 207 10.47 5.02 -7.28
C GLU A 207 11.21 3.92 -6.51
N GLN A 208 11.82 4.26 -5.38
CA GLN A 208 12.61 3.32 -4.59
C GLN A 208 11.75 2.23 -3.95
N VAL A 209 10.57 2.57 -3.42
CA VAL A 209 9.64 1.58 -2.84
C VAL A 209 9.18 0.60 -3.92
N ALA A 210 8.73 1.10 -5.08
CA ALA A 210 8.31 0.26 -6.19
C ALA A 210 9.45 -0.64 -6.69
N ALA A 211 10.64 -0.08 -6.92
CA ALA A 211 11.81 -0.84 -7.36
C ALA A 211 12.21 -1.94 -6.37
N THR A 212 12.18 -1.64 -5.07
CA THR A 212 12.51 -2.60 -4.01
C THR A 212 11.54 -3.77 -4.01
N ILE A 213 10.23 -3.50 -4.06
CA ILE A 213 9.19 -4.54 -4.07
C ILE A 213 9.31 -5.40 -5.33
N VAL A 214 9.35 -4.77 -6.50
CA VAL A 214 9.38 -5.47 -7.80
C VAL A 214 10.64 -6.29 -7.96
N SER A 215 11.78 -5.80 -7.47
CA SER A 215 13.04 -6.58 -7.46
C SER A 215 12.93 -7.87 -6.66
N GLY A 216 12.20 -7.84 -5.53
CA GLY A 216 11.94 -9.02 -4.71
C GLY A 216 10.98 -10.02 -5.33
N LEU A 217 10.14 -9.60 -6.27
CA LEU A 217 9.17 -10.44 -6.96
C LEU A 217 9.74 -11.09 -8.25
N ARG A 218 10.78 -10.51 -8.82
CA ARG A 218 11.34 -11.00 -10.10
C ARG A 218 11.83 -12.45 -9.98
N THR A 219 11.64 -13.19 -11.05
CA THR A 219 12.28 -14.50 -11.22
C THR A 219 13.79 -14.32 -11.02
N ALA A 220 14.34 -14.93 -9.97
CA ALA A 220 15.77 -14.93 -9.77
C ALA A 220 16.40 -15.56 -11.01
N THR A 221 17.21 -14.80 -11.75
CA THR A 221 18.17 -15.38 -12.68
C THR A 221 19.13 -16.19 -11.81
N VAL A 222 18.80 -17.45 -11.57
CA VAL A 222 19.65 -18.37 -10.82
C VAL A 222 20.91 -18.55 -11.65
N SER A 223 21.92 -17.73 -11.39
CA SER A 223 23.28 -18.16 -11.66
C SER A 223 23.46 -19.41 -10.78
N LYS A 224 23.39 -20.60 -11.41
CA LYS A 224 23.66 -21.87 -10.72
C LYS A 224 24.89 -21.65 -9.85
N PRO A 225 24.85 -21.89 -8.53
CA PRO A 225 26.00 -21.75 -7.70
C PRO A 225 27.09 -22.63 -8.33
N LYS A 226 28.25 -22.04 -8.69
CA LYS A 226 29.40 -22.82 -9.18
C LYS A 226 29.60 -23.96 -8.19
N PRO A 227 29.64 -25.22 -8.67
CA PRO A 227 29.83 -26.36 -7.78
C PRO A 227 31.09 -26.07 -6.96
N LYS A 228 30.96 -25.99 -5.64
CA LYS A 228 32.12 -25.87 -4.74
C LYS A 228 33.06 -27.00 -5.14
N ARG A 229 34.23 -26.69 -5.72
CA ARG A 229 35.29 -27.66 -5.97
C ARG A 229 35.49 -28.40 -4.65
N ARG A 230 35.12 -29.69 -4.67
CA ARG A 230 35.38 -30.60 -3.57
C ARG A 230 36.87 -30.45 -3.27
N ALA A 231 37.22 -29.89 -2.12
CA ALA A 231 38.60 -29.83 -1.67
C ALA A 231 39.12 -31.28 -1.71
N THR A 232 40.04 -31.52 -2.62
CA THR A 232 40.79 -32.78 -2.65
C THR A 232 41.34 -33.00 -1.26
N ALA A 233 40.97 -34.14 -0.66
CA ALA A 233 41.42 -34.52 0.66
C ALA A 233 42.91 -34.30 0.76
N ALA A 234 43.34 -33.43 1.64
CA ALA A 234 44.74 -33.25 2.00
C ALA A 234 45.24 -34.60 2.52
N ALA A 235 46.33 -35.07 1.91
CA ALA A 235 46.99 -36.32 2.30
C ALA A 235 47.28 -36.28 3.82
N ALA A 236 46.94 -37.37 4.49
CA ALA A 236 47.22 -37.56 5.91
C ALA A 236 48.72 -37.38 6.18
N PRO A 237 49.12 -36.69 7.26
CA PRO A 237 50.52 -36.56 7.63
C PRO A 237 51.13 -37.96 7.97
N PRO A 238 52.43 -38.17 7.68
CA PRO A 238 53.09 -39.42 7.95
C PRO A 238 53.12 -39.73 9.45
N ALA A 239 52.89 -40.99 9.80
CA ALA A 239 52.86 -41.49 11.17
C ALA A 239 54.24 -41.28 11.87
N ALA A 240 54.22 -40.72 13.07
CA ALA A 240 55.36 -40.54 13.94
C ALA A 240 55.96 -41.91 14.37
N PRO A 241 57.34 -42.02 14.49
CA PRO A 241 57.97 -43.28 14.84
C PRO A 241 57.64 -43.68 16.30
N ARG A 242 57.31 -44.94 16.48
CA ARG A 242 57.05 -45.58 17.78
C ARG A 242 58.28 -45.49 18.68
N ALA A 243 58.15 -44.87 19.84
CA ALA A 243 59.14 -44.93 20.90
C ALA A 243 59.30 -46.33 21.45
N LYS A 244 60.57 -46.81 21.49
CA LYS A 244 60.94 -48.08 22.08
C LYS A 244 60.82 -48.01 23.60
N THR A 245 59.97 -48.82 24.18
CA THR A 245 59.85 -49.07 25.62
C THR A 245 61.12 -49.66 26.19
N ARG A 246 61.78 -48.88 27.07
CA ARG A 246 62.92 -49.32 27.85
C ARG A 246 62.44 -49.96 29.14
N THR A 247 62.62 -51.29 29.16
CA THR A 247 62.42 -52.17 30.33
C THR A 247 63.38 -51.77 31.46
N ALA A 248 62.91 -51.33 32.56
CA ALA A 248 63.64 -51.08 33.78
C ALA A 248 63.70 -52.37 34.57
N LYS A 249 64.92 -52.88 34.83
CA LYS A 249 65.31 -54.05 35.61
C LYS A 249 65.09 -53.75 37.10
N ARG A 250 64.23 -54.50 37.77
CA ARG A 250 64.16 -54.54 39.25
C ARG A 250 65.41 -55.27 39.75
N GLN A 251 66.07 -54.77 40.80
CA GLN A 251 66.97 -55.42 41.66
C GLN A 251 66.44 -55.43 43.09
N PRO A 252 66.62 -56.60 43.83
CA PRO A 252 66.06 -56.76 45.17
C PRO A 252 67.11 -56.38 46.22
N ALA A 253 66.70 -55.86 47.32
CA ALA A 253 67.10 -56.07 48.70
C ALA A 253 66.27 -55.23 49.63
#